data_4672ee6f8334dd9ffe7b354e5a869d8b
#
_entry.id   4672ee6f8334dd9ffe7b354e5a869d8b
#
_cell.length_a   1.000
_cell.length_b   1.000
_cell.length_c   1.000
_cell.angle_alpha   90.00
_cell.angle_beta   90.00
_cell.angle_gamma   90.00
#
_symmetry.space_group_name_H-M   'P 1'
#
loop_
_entity.id
_entity.type
_entity.pdbx_description
1 polymer ?
#
loop_
_entity_poly.entity_id
_entity_poly.type
_entity_poly.pdbx_seq_one_letter_code
_entity_poly.pdbx_strand_id
1 'polypeptide(L)'
;MPNTILKGQEVSMLREEMEILMNERQCLLDATGAAAVFVASLDGKSLPDSARQAARILSNSLNNLPEETLRDALERVKAEFAVRA
;
A
#
# COMPACT_ATOMS: atom_id res chain seq x y z
N MET A 1 4.00 4.71 43.22
CA MET A 1 4.02 3.70 42.15
C MET A 1 3.59 4.34 40.84
N PRO A 2 4.40 4.22 39.83
CA PRO A 2 3.97 4.77 38.55
C PRO A 2 2.72 4.07 38.07
N ASN A 3 1.77 4.85 37.65
CA ASN A 3 0.54 4.33 37.13
C ASN A 3 0.76 3.90 35.67
N THR A 4 0.87 2.61 35.46
CA THR A 4 1.05 2.05 34.12
C THR A 4 -0.28 1.80 33.40
N ILE A 5 -1.39 2.02 34.11
CA ILE A 5 -2.71 1.83 33.52
C ILE A 5 -3.11 3.14 32.83
N LEU A 6 -3.35 3.05 31.53
CA LEU A 6 -3.83 4.20 30.78
C LEU A 6 -5.26 4.51 31.18
N LYS A 7 -5.57 5.79 31.27
CA LYS A 7 -6.95 6.22 31.48
C LYS A 7 -7.78 5.87 30.24
N GLY A 8 -9.09 5.68 30.43
CA GLY A 8 -9.97 5.32 29.33
C GLY A 8 -9.86 6.26 28.13
N GLN A 9 -9.67 7.55 28.40
CA GLN A 9 -9.52 8.55 27.37
C GLN A 9 -8.23 8.35 26.56
N GLU A 10 -7.14 8.00 27.22
CA GLU A 10 -5.86 7.73 26.56
C GLU A 10 -5.94 6.46 25.72
N VAL A 11 -6.62 5.44 26.22
CA VAL A 11 -6.84 4.18 25.47
C VAL A 11 -7.65 4.47 24.21
N SER A 12 -8.69 5.28 24.30
CA SER A 12 -9.51 5.66 23.16
C SER A 12 -8.71 6.41 22.11
N MET A 13 -7.85 7.34 22.52
CA MET A 13 -6.99 8.09 21.61
C MET A 13 -6.00 7.20 20.89
N LEU A 14 -5.38 6.26 21.61
CA LEU A 14 -4.45 5.30 21.00
C LEU A 14 -5.15 4.40 20.01
N ARG A 15 -6.37 3.99 20.32
CA ARG A 15 -7.17 3.16 19.41
C ARG A 15 -7.48 3.91 18.13
N GLU A 16 -7.88 5.17 18.25
CA GLU A 16 -8.16 6.03 17.09
C GLU A 16 -6.91 6.20 16.21
N GLU A 17 -5.76 6.44 16.82
CA GLU A 17 -4.50 6.56 16.10
C GLU A 17 -4.16 5.27 15.35
N MET A 18 -4.35 4.13 15.99
CA MET A 18 -4.11 2.83 15.36
C MET A 18 -5.03 2.63 14.17
N GLU A 19 -6.31 2.98 14.31
CA GLU A 19 -7.27 2.85 13.21
C GLU A 19 -6.89 3.72 12.03
N ILE A 20 -6.43 4.95 12.28
CA ILE A 20 -5.98 5.84 11.22
C ILE A 20 -4.78 5.24 10.50
N LEU A 21 -3.79 4.76 11.24
CA LEU A 21 -2.59 4.16 10.66
C LEU A 21 -2.91 2.91 9.86
N MET A 22 -3.83 2.08 10.35
CA MET A 22 -4.25 0.89 9.63
C MET A 22 -4.97 1.23 8.34
N ASN A 23 -5.82 2.25 8.36
CA ASN A 23 -6.51 2.71 7.16
C ASN A 23 -5.53 3.28 6.14
N GLU A 24 -4.57 4.07 6.59
CA GLU A 24 -3.52 4.60 5.71
C GLU A 24 -2.70 3.48 5.08
N ARG A 25 -2.33 2.48 5.89
CA ARG A 25 -1.59 1.34 5.39
C ARG A 25 -2.37 0.60 4.31
N GLN A 26 -3.67 0.41 4.52
CA GLN A 26 -4.52 -0.26 3.55
C GLN A 26 -4.60 0.52 2.25
N CYS A 27 -4.75 1.83 2.33
CA CYS A 27 -4.77 2.70 1.14
C CYS A 27 -3.45 2.62 0.37
N LEU A 28 -2.33 2.63 1.09
CA LEU A 28 -1.02 2.50 0.47
C LEU A 28 -0.82 1.14 -0.17
N LEU A 29 -1.32 0.08 0.45
CA LEU A 29 -1.26 -1.26 -0.13
C LEU A 29 -2.09 -1.35 -1.39
N ASP A 30 -3.27 -0.75 -1.40
CA ASP A 30 -4.12 -0.72 -2.60
C ASP A 30 -3.41 0.00 -3.75
N ALA A 31 -2.82 1.16 -3.46
CA ALA A 31 -2.06 1.92 -4.45
C ALA A 31 -0.84 1.12 -4.95
N THR A 32 -0.13 0.47 -4.03
CA THR A 32 1.04 -0.33 -4.34
C THR A 32 0.69 -1.51 -5.24
N GLY A 33 -0.38 -2.22 -4.91
CA GLY A 33 -0.82 -3.36 -5.70
C GLY A 33 -1.27 -2.94 -7.10
N ALA A 34 -2.03 -1.86 -7.17
CA ALA A 34 -2.46 -1.31 -8.47
C ALA A 34 -1.26 -0.86 -9.29
N ALA A 35 -0.28 -0.23 -8.65
CA ALA A 35 0.95 0.19 -9.33
C ALA A 35 1.72 -1.01 -9.88
N ALA A 36 1.81 -2.10 -9.11
CA ALA A 36 2.50 -3.31 -9.54
C ALA A 36 1.85 -3.93 -10.76
N VAL A 37 0.53 -4.04 -10.75
CA VAL A 37 -0.21 -4.58 -11.90
C VAL A 37 -0.07 -3.66 -13.10
N PHE A 38 -0.16 -2.36 -12.88
CA PHE A 38 -0.02 -1.37 -13.95
C PHE A 38 1.35 -1.47 -14.62
N VAL A 39 2.41 -1.47 -13.83
CA VAL A 39 3.78 -1.55 -14.36
C VAL A 39 3.99 -2.87 -15.11
N ALA A 40 3.48 -3.98 -14.58
CA ALA A 40 3.61 -5.27 -15.23
C ALA A 40 2.87 -5.34 -16.57
N SER A 41 1.85 -4.50 -16.74
CA SER A 41 1.03 -4.46 -17.96
C SER A 41 1.57 -3.52 -19.03
N LEU A 42 2.59 -2.72 -18.71
CA LEU A 42 3.06 -1.70 -19.64
C LEU A 42 3.91 -2.27 -20.75
N ASP A 43 3.68 -1.76 -21.96
CA ASP A 43 4.59 -1.89 -23.08
C ASP A 43 5.46 -0.65 -23.12
N GLY A 44 6.72 -0.79 -22.72
CA GLY A 44 7.64 0.34 -22.62
C GLY A 44 7.89 1.08 -23.91
N LYS A 45 7.59 0.47 -25.06
CA LYS A 45 7.85 1.07 -26.36
C LYS A 45 6.84 2.16 -26.73
N SER A 46 5.64 2.09 -26.15
CA SER A 46 4.57 3.03 -26.48
C SER A 46 4.42 4.16 -25.48
N LEU A 47 5.26 4.22 -24.46
CA LEU A 47 5.15 5.23 -23.40
C LEU A 47 5.93 6.50 -23.73
N PRO A 48 5.36 7.69 -23.45
CA PRO A 48 6.15 8.92 -23.46
C PRO A 48 7.31 8.84 -22.46
N ASP A 49 8.34 9.67 -22.70
CA ASP A 49 9.55 9.63 -21.88
C ASP A 49 9.26 9.85 -20.39
N SER A 50 8.39 10.81 -20.05
CA SER A 50 8.06 11.09 -18.65
C SER A 50 7.35 9.89 -17.99
N ALA A 51 6.44 9.25 -18.72
CA ALA A 51 5.76 8.06 -18.21
C ALA A 51 6.72 6.89 -18.05
N ARG A 52 7.67 6.77 -18.96
CA ARG A 52 8.69 5.71 -18.89
C ARG A 52 9.59 5.89 -17.67
N GLN A 53 9.97 7.14 -17.38
CA GLN A 53 10.75 7.43 -16.17
C GLN A 53 9.96 7.11 -14.91
N ALA A 54 8.69 7.51 -14.86
CA ALA A 54 7.82 7.21 -13.72
C ALA A 54 7.66 5.70 -13.53
N ALA A 55 7.48 4.96 -14.61
CA ALA A 55 7.36 3.50 -14.56
C ALA A 55 8.64 2.86 -14.02
N ARG A 56 9.81 3.41 -14.39
CA ARG A 56 11.09 2.92 -13.89
C ARG A 56 11.22 3.14 -12.39
N ILE A 57 10.84 4.34 -11.91
CA ILE A 57 10.86 4.66 -10.49
C ILE A 57 9.92 3.73 -9.73
N LEU A 58 8.71 3.53 -10.23
CA LEU A 58 7.74 2.61 -9.62
C LEU A 58 8.30 1.19 -9.55
N SER A 59 8.86 0.71 -10.65
CA SER A 59 9.42 -0.64 -10.72
C SER A 59 10.53 -0.83 -9.69
N ASN A 60 11.44 0.14 -9.59
CA ASN A 60 12.53 0.08 -8.61
C ASN A 60 11.99 0.12 -7.18
N SER A 61 11.02 0.97 -6.92
CA SER A 61 10.41 1.08 -5.60
C SER A 61 9.70 -0.22 -5.20
N LEU A 62 8.98 -0.83 -6.14
CA LEU A 62 8.29 -2.10 -5.90
C LEU A 62 9.28 -3.22 -5.60
N ASN A 63 10.41 -3.24 -6.31
CA ASN A 63 11.45 -4.25 -6.10
C ASN A 63 12.16 -4.09 -4.76
N ASN A 64 12.13 -2.90 -4.18
CA ASN A 64 12.74 -2.63 -2.88
C ASN A 64 11.80 -2.89 -1.70
N LEU A 65 10.54 -3.18 -1.97
CA LEU A 65 9.59 -3.51 -0.89
C LEU A 65 9.88 -4.89 -0.31
N PRO A 66 9.60 -5.08 0.99
CA PRO A 66 9.62 -6.43 1.55
C PRO A 66 8.66 -7.33 0.79
N GLU A 67 9.07 -8.58 0.61
CA GLU A 67 8.28 -9.56 -0.14
C GLU A 67 6.87 -9.71 0.41
N GLU A 68 6.72 -9.73 1.74
CA GLU A 68 5.40 -9.82 2.38
C GLU A 68 4.51 -8.65 2.04
N THR A 69 5.07 -7.44 2.04
CA THR A 69 4.32 -6.23 1.74
C THR A 69 3.80 -6.26 0.32
N LEU A 70 4.65 -6.64 -0.62
CA LEU A 70 4.25 -6.74 -2.02
C LEU A 70 3.18 -7.81 -2.21
N ARG A 71 3.33 -8.93 -1.55
CA ARG A 71 2.35 -10.02 -1.59
C ARG A 71 1.00 -9.57 -1.08
N ASP A 72 0.97 -8.90 0.07
CA ASP A 72 -0.26 -8.37 0.65
C ASP A 72 -0.93 -7.38 -0.30
N ALA A 73 -0.15 -6.51 -0.92
CA ALA A 73 -0.66 -5.52 -1.86
C ALA A 73 -1.28 -6.19 -3.08
N LEU A 74 -0.63 -7.20 -3.63
CA LEU A 74 -1.14 -7.93 -4.80
C LEU A 74 -2.41 -8.72 -4.46
N GLU A 75 -2.49 -9.29 -3.28
CA GLU A 75 -3.70 -9.98 -2.85
C GLU A 75 -4.88 -9.04 -2.73
N ARG A 76 -4.66 -7.82 -2.24
CA ARG A 76 -5.72 -6.82 -2.13
C ARG A 76 -6.24 -6.42 -3.50
N VAL A 77 -5.37 -6.19 -4.47
CA VAL A 77 -5.77 -5.82 -5.84
C VAL A 77 -6.52 -6.97 -6.50
N LYS A 78 -6.06 -8.19 -6.29
CA LYS A 78 -6.70 -9.38 -6.82
C LYS A 78 -8.12 -9.51 -6.28
N ALA A 79 -8.32 -9.27 -4.99
CA ALA A 79 -9.63 -9.29 -4.37
C ALA A 79 -10.54 -8.21 -4.95
N GLU A 80 -10.03 -7.01 -5.20
CA GLU A 80 -10.78 -5.92 -5.82
C GLU A 80 -11.22 -6.28 -7.24
N PHE A 81 -10.33 -6.87 -8.01
CA PHE A 81 -10.68 -7.32 -9.37
C PHE A 81 -11.76 -8.38 -9.35
N ALA A 82 -11.71 -9.30 -8.39
CA ALA A 82 -12.70 -10.36 -8.27
C ALA A 82 -14.08 -9.79 -7.94
N VAL A 83 -14.14 -8.75 -7.10
CA VAL A 83 -15.40 -8.10 -6.73
C VAL A 83 -16.01 -7.35 -7.90
N ARG A 84 -15.17 -6.74 -8.75
CA ARG A 84 -15.63 -5.92 -9.88
C ARG A 84 -15.85 -6.70 -11.18
N ALA A 85 -15.35 -7.90 -11.22
CA ALA A 85 -15.50 -8.77 -12.40
C ALA A 85 -16.94 -9.38 -12.51
#